data_a47ac7bed1d5a68fb2c23e1b76b3393f
#
_entry.id   a47ac7bed1d5a68fb2c23e1b76b3393f
#
_cell.length_a   1.000
_cell.length_b   1.000
_cell.length_c   1.000
_cell.angle_alpha   90.00
_cell.angle_beta   90.00
_cell.angle_gamma   90.00
#
_symmetry.space_group_name_H-M   'P 1'
#
loop_
_entity.id
_entity.type
_entity.pdbx_description
1 polymer ?
#
loop_
_entity_poly.entity_id
_entity_poly.type
_entity_poly.pdbx_seq_one_letter_code
_entity_poly.pdbx_strand_id
1 'polypeptide(L)'
;MKPITWMVMAAALALTACGGDDVAPNGGASSSSSTPTNPGSPSGSTSPGGGTSGGSSGGPTGGGTAQPQAGWSTAAAVDGKGPEGAPSVTIDASGNALATWMTNGPTGANGNEMWGARYAAGSGWGTATRLDTGDGSHSMNTTSSSPSRVVGNASGQAVAFWTEWMPGPNTYALWARPYSPAGGWGAAFEVAPDVTGSTYSAGIDGQGNALVAWTQSISLLDTRIAWTRYTQSGQWSPTALIQMPVQTGPGAVTGDTDNVGPMISVLSSGRAVLAWRQTNHTHSALWTATYDAANGWTDVNQAVSNTSLFTTIISPVAGMDAKGNITLLWGQLDVTGGKLTTTTMSQRYVSGTGWQPSQPVAPAIVEPTGFIATPMLAVNENGVAAAMWAEGGAALQVSVSDASGNWGPLQRLTEHLNGAALQYPPLVVDAGGNVTAAWQDTGLPGASAVIVASYRKGAWSASTVAPQSASWPALAVNATGAMALLWQSYVATIGSQIQASFYTPGT
;
A
#
# COMPACT_ATOMS: atom_id res chain seq x y z
N MET A 1 14.28 -10.95 41.60
CA MET A 1 14.68 -10.94 40.20
C MET A 1 13.96 -12.03 39.36
N LYS A 2 12.68 -12.31 39.64
CA LYS A 2 11.92 -13.31 38.86
C LYS A 2 10.61 -12.79 38.20
N PRO A 3 10.13 -11.55 38.34
CA PRO A 3 8.95 -11.11 37.62
C PRO A 3 9.23 -10.42 36.26
N ILE A 4 10.47 -9.94 36.01
CA ILE A 4 10.78 -9.18 34.81
C ILE A 4 10.91 -10.07 33.55
N THR A 5 11.38 -11.31 33.73
CA THR A 5 11.59 -12.28 32.63
C THR A 5 10.25 -12.74 32.00
N TRP A 6 9.17 -12.79 32.81
CA TRP A 6 7.85 -13.18 32.32
C TRP A 6 7.14 -12.07 31.53
N MET A 7 7.40 -10.81 31.87
CA MET A 7 6.78 -9.69 31.17
C MET A 7 7.37 -9.46 29.77
N VAL A 8 8.68 -9.73 29.61
CA VAL A 8 9.37 -9.64 28.32
C VAL A 8 8.97 -10.79 27.38
N MET A 9 8.76 -12.01 27.92
CA MET A 9 8.26 -13.13 27.13
C MET A 9 6.80 -12.94 26.71
N ALA A 10 5.95 -12.33 27.54
CA ALA A 10 4.57 -12.03 27.17
C ALA A 10 4.47 -10.97 26.07
N ALA A 11 5.35 -9.97 26.07
CA ALA A 11 5.40 -8.96 25.00
C ALA A 11 5.92 -9.54 23.67
N ALA A 12 6.90 -10.46 23.73
CA ALA A 12 7.40 -11.13 22.52
C ALA A 12 6.37 -12.12 21.94
N LEU A 13 5.57 -12.80 22.76
CA LEU A 13 4.48 -13.67 22.32
C LEU A 13 3.28 -12.87 21.77
N ALA A 14 3.00 -11.68 22.30
CA ALA A 14 1.92 -10.84 21.76
C ALA A 14 2.23 -10.26 20.36
N LEU A 15 3.50 -10.14 20.02
CA LEU A 15 3.96 -9.67 18.70
C LEU A 15 3.94 -10.77 17.62
N THR A 16 3.89 -12.05 18.01
CA THR A 16 3.71 -13.17 17.06
C THR A 16 2.24 -13.55 16.85
N ALA A 17 1.31 -13.01 17.64
CA ALA A 17 -0.13 -13.34 17.58
C ALA A 17 -0.97 -12.45 16.64
N CYS A 18 -0.36 -11.59 15.82
CA CYS A 18 -1.04 -10.89 14.72
C CYS A 18 -0.96 -11.64 13.38
N GLY A 19 -0.90 -12.96 13.43
CA GLY A 19 -1.17 -13.85 12.31
C GLY A 19 -2.43 -14.64 12.66
N GLY A 20 -3.51 -14.35 11.95
CA GLY A 20 -4.86 -14.80 12.06
C GLY A 20 -5.19 -16.02 12.91
N ASP A 21 -6.34 -15.96 13.56
CA ASP A 21 -7.20 -17.13 13.64
C ASP A 21 -8.65 -16.73 13.88
N ASP A 22 -9.48 -17.35 13.09
CA ASP A 22 -10.93 -17.40 13.11
C ASP A 22 -11.48 -17.89 14.44
N VAL A 23 -12.56 -17.30 14.90
CA VAL A 23 -13.65 -18.06 15.51
C VAL A 23 -14.99 -17.45 15.14
N ALA A 24 -15.78 -18.22 14.47
CA ALA A 24 -17.19 -18.01 14.19
C ALA A 24 -18.07 -18.55 15.35
N PRO A 25 -19.39 -18.47 15.23
CA PRO A 25 -20.26 -17.79 16.15
C PRO A 25 -21.10 -18.77 16.98
N ASN A 26 -21.73 -18.31 18.03
CA ASN A 26 -23.09 -18.74 18.36
C ASN A 26 -23.76 -17.98 19.51
N GLY A 27 -25.01 -17.65 19.26
CA GLY A 27 -26.09 -17.89 20.19
C GLY A 27 -26.63 -16.71 21.01
N GLY A 28 -27.64 -16.05 20.48
CA GLY A 28 -28.97 -15.86 21.02
C GLY A 28 -29.17 -15.21 22.39
N ALA A 29 -29.87 -14.12 22.42
CA ALA A 29 -31.18 -13.95 23.04
C ALA A 29 -31.51 -12.47 23.36
N SER A 30 -32.56 -12.03 22.75
CA SER A 30 -33.64 -11.08 23.08
C SER A 30 -33.66 -10.39 24.43
N SER A 31 -34.03 -9.12 24.41
CA SER A 31 -35.17 -8.39 24.98
C SER A 31 -34.72 -7.01 25.45
N SER A 32 -35.38 -6.01 25.13
CA SER A 32 -36.64 -5.34 25.27
C SER A 32 -36.42 -3.84 25.51
N SER A 33 -37.07 -3.08 24.66
CA SER A 33 -37.80 -1.82 24.85
C SER A 33 -37.45 -0.85 25.97
N SER A 34 -37.26 0.41 25.62
CA SER A 34 -38.08 1.53 26.10
C SER A 34 -37.70 2.85 25.43
N THR A 35 -38.65 3.41 24.73
CA THR A 35 -38.79 4.85 24.45
C THR A 35 -39.11 5.62 25.71
N PRO A 36 -38.77 6.93 25.82
CA PRO A 36 -39.84 7.91 25.77
C PRO A 36 -39.54 9.22 24.99
N THR A 37 -40.56 9.59 24.24
CA THR A 37 -41.23 10.87 24.04
C THR A 37 -40.51 12.21 24.13
N ASN A 38 -40.71 12.93 23.05
CA ASN A 38 -40.56 14.36 22.81
C ASN A 38 -41.54 15.19 23.73
N PRO A 39 -41.29 16.48 24.02
CA PRO A 39 -42.01 17.48 23.25
C PRO A 39 -41.30 18.87 23.03
N GLY A 40 -41.71 19.59 21.97
CA GLY A 40 -41.92 21.02 22.01
C GLY A 40 -41.07 21.88 21.09
N SER A 41 -41.60 22.22 19.94
CA SER A 41 -41.30 23.47 19.22
C SER A 41 -42.01 24.68 19.88
N PRO A 42 -41.57 25.93 19.61
CA PRO A 42 -42.35 26.71 18.67
C PRO A 42 -41.58 27.65 17.71
N SER A 43 -42.16 27.76 16.56
CA SER A 43 -42.33 28.81 15.53
C SER A 43 -41.86 30.26 15.78
N GLY A 44 -41.42 30.89 14.64
CA GLY A 44 -41.33 32.33 14.54
C GLY A 44 -40.64 32.81 13.28
N SER A 45 -41.41 33.02 12.29
CA SER A 45 -41.42 33.82 11.08
C SER A 45 -40.54 35.08 11.05
N THR A 46 -39.96 35.42 9.88
CA THR A 46 -40.34 36.53 8.98
C THR A 46 -39.29 36.75 7.87
N SER A 47 -39.71 36.70 6.64
CA SER A 47 -39.07 37.41 5.48
C SER A 47 -39.61 38.85 5.45
N PRO A 48 -39.01 39.81 4.72
CA PRO A 48 -39.22 39.93 3.28
C PRO A 48 -38.12 40.58 2.40
N GLY A 49 -38.21 40.32 1.09
CA GLY A 49 -38.17 41.29 -0.02
C GLY A 49 -36.81 41.55 -0.62
N GLY A 50 -36.51 41.26 -1.84
CA GLY A 50 -37.12 41.72 -3.05
C GLY A 50 -36.08 42.55 -3.83
N GLY A 51 -35.78 42.20 -5.11
CA GLY A 51 -34.94 43.04 -5.98
C GLY A 51 -34.56 42.32 -7.26
N THR A 52 -35.39 42.54 -8.28
CA THR A 52 -35.26 42.20 -9.70
C THR A 52 -34.27 43.06 -10.46
N SER A 53 -33.64 42.48 -11.48
CA SER A 53 -33.36 42.97 -12.86
C SER A 53 -32.06 42.31 -13.34
N GLY A 54 -31.97 41.67 -14.49
CA GLY A 54 -32.51 41.94 -15.79
C GLY A 54 -31.35 41.93 -16.80
N GLY A 55 -31.34 40.98 -17.73
CA GLY A 55 -30.92 41.16 -19.08
C GLY A 55 -29.43 40.95 -19.42
N SER A 56 -29.05 40.00 -20.21
CA SER A 56 -28.75 40.17 -21.63
C SER A 56 -27.88 39.05 -22.18
N SER A 57 -28.34 38.46 -23.21
CA SER A 57 -27.71 37.56 -24.15
C SER A 57 -26.43 38.12 -24.78
N GLY A 58 -25.43 37.21 -24.94
CA GLY A 58 -24.28 37.48 -25.79
C GLY A 58 -23.34 36.26 -25.76
N GLY A 59 -23.55 35.27 -26.66
CA GLY A 59 -22.57 34.23 -26.91
C GLY A 59 -21.36 34.77 -27.63
N PRO A 60 -20.20 34.17 -27.38
CA PRO A 60 -19.28 33.95 -28.48
C PRO A 60 -18.98 32.47 -28.66
N THR A 61 -19.28 32.00 -29.87
CA THR A 61 -18.64 30.84 -30.50
C THR A 61 -17.13 31.06 -30.55
N GLY A 62 -16.41 30.30 -29.74
CA GLY A 62 -14.98 30.19 -29.80
C GLY A 62 -14.61 28.84 -29.25
N GLY A 63 -14.41 27.84 -30.14
CA GLY A 63 -13.83 26.56 -29.80
C GLY A 63 -12.37 26.69 -29.32
N GLY A 64 -12.19 27.16 -28.12
CA GLY A 64 -10.95 27.02 -27.40
C GLY A 64 -11.01 25.69 -26.63
N THR A 65 -10.09 24.79 -26.91
CA THR A 65 -9.82 23.66 -26.04
C THR A 65 -9.53 24.24 -24.65
N ALA A 66 -10.48 24.06 -23.71
CA ALA A 66 -10.32 24.48 -22.33
C ALA A 66 -9.06 23.74 -21.80
N GLN A 67 -8.03 24.50 -21.44
CA GLN A 67 -6.88 23.95 -20.74
C GLN A 67 -7.38 23.32 -19.43
N PRO A 68 -6.89 22.11 -19.06
CA PRO A 68 -7.26 21.50 -17.82
C PRO A 68 -6.94 22.42 -16.64
N GLN A 69 -7.92 22.72 -15.82
CA GLN A 69 -7.71 23.50 -14.61
C GLN A 69 -6.97 22.61 -13.60
N ALA A 70 -5.92 23.14 -12.97
CA ALA A 70 -5.18 22.42 -11.94
C ALA A 70 -6.11 22.03 -10.78
N GLY A 71 -6.05 20.76 -10.38
CA GLY A 71 -6.82 20.28 -9.24
C GLY A 71 -7.40 18.89 -9.41
N TRP A 72 -8.14 18.46 -8.40
CA TRP A 72 -8.86 17.19 -8.41
C TRP A 72 -10.18 17.31 -9.17
N SER A 73 -10.47 16.32 -10.01
CA SER A 73 -11.76 16.22 -10.69
C SER A 73 -12.89 15.89 -9.70
N THR A 74 -14.13 16.13 -10.10
CA THR A 74 -15.29 15.58 -9.40
C THR A 74 -15.17 14.05 -9.32
N ALA A 75 -15.48 13.47 -8.16
CA ALA A 75 -15.51 12.03 -7.97
C ALA A 75 -16.54 11.36 -8.88
N ALA A 76 -16.18 10.21 -9.44
CA ALA A 76 -17.05 9.39 -10.26
C ALA A 76 -16.90 7.91 -9.86
N ALA A 77 -17.99 7.17 -9.92
CA ALA A 77 -17.99 5.73 -9.73
C ALA A 77 -17.19 5.03 -10.85
N VAL A 78 -16.45 3.97 -10.47
CA VAL A 78 -15.65 3.22 -11.45
C VAL A 78 -16.56 2.35 -12.33
N ASP A 79 -17.52 1.60 -11.75
CA ASP A 79 -18.46 0.78 -12.51
C ASP A 79 -19.92 0.86 -12.02
N GLY A 80 -20.17 1.47 -10.87
CA GLY A 80 -21.52 1.66 -10.33
C GLY A 80 -22.18 0.40 -9.77
N LYS A 81 -21.43 -0.70 -9.62
CA LYS A 81 -21.89 -1.95 -9.00
C LYS A 81 -21.36 -2.03 -7.57
N GLY A 82 -21.85 -2.83 -6.75
CA GLY A 82 -21.39 -3.06 -5.38
C GLY A 82 -21.79 -4.44 -4.92
N PRO A 83 -21.31 -4.89 -3.75
CA PRO A 83 -20.34 -4.29 -2.86
C PRO A 83 -18.89 -4.51 -3.33
N GLU A 84 -18.06 -3.46 -3.25
CA GLU A 84 -16.69 -3.41 -3.75
C GLU A 84 -15.72 -2.96 -2.65
N GLY A 85 -14.46 -3.37 -2.73
CA GLY A 85 -13.43 -2.99 -1.77
C GLY A 85 -12.00 -3.21 -2.24
N ALA A 86 -11.04 -2.77 -1.43
CA ALA A 86 -9.61 -2.93 -1.63
C ALA A 86 -9.12 -2.50 -3.03
N PRO A 87 -9.35 -1.24 -3.46
CA PRO A 87 -8.93 -0.78 -4.78
C PRO A 87 -7.41 -0.70 -4.90
N SER A 88 -6.91 -0.91 -6.11
CA SER A 88 -5.55 -0.63 -6.53
C SER A 88 -5.56 0.09 -7.86
N VAL A 89 -4.60 0.96 -8.12
CA VAL A 89 -4.58 1.80 -9.34
C VAL A 89 -3.17 2.03 -9.84
N THR A 90 -3.03 2.11 -11.17
CA THR A 90 -1.84 2.63 -11.85
C THR A 90 -2.26 3.66 -12.91
N ILE A 91 -1.35 4.56 -13.29
CA ILE A 91 -1.61 5.62 -14.27
C ILE A 91 -0.45 5.70 -15.28
N ASP A 92 -0.77 5.77 -16.57
CA ASP A 92 0.22 5.90 -17.65
C ASP A 92 0.63 7.37 -17.90
N ALA A 93 1.61 7.57 -18.80
CA ALA A 93 2.10 8.91 -19.15
C ALA A 93 1.04 9.80 -19.80
N SER A 94 0.02 9.21 -20.40
CA SER A 94 -1.10 9.92 -21.06
C SER A 94 -2.26 10.25 -20.11
N GLY A 95 -2.15 9.84 -18.82
CA GLY A 95 -3.21 10.03 -17.83
C GLY A 95 -4.32 8.98 -17.89
N ASN A 96 -4.16 7.90 -18.68
CA ASN A 96 -5.07 6.76 -18.58
C ASN A 96 -4.73 5.95 -17.34
N ALA A 97 -5.73 5.37 -16.69
CA ALA A 97 -5.52 4.56 -15.50
C ALA A 97 -6.08 3.14 -15.67
N LEU A 98 -5.50 2.19 -14.95
CA LEU A 98 -6.07 0.88 -14.71
C LEU A 98 -6.37 0.75 -13.23
N ALA A 99 -7.61 0.42 -12.91
CA ALA A 99 -8.07 0.10 -11.57
C ALA A 99 -8.33 -1.39 -11.44
N THR A 100 -8.05 -1.94 -10.27
CA THR A 100 -8.50 -3.27 -9.87
C THR A 100 -9.13 -3.20 -8.49
N TRP A 101 -10.09 -4.08 -8.22
CA TRP A 101 -10.77 -4.17 -6.93
C TRP A 101 -11.36 -5.57 -6.72
N MET A 102 -11.77 -5.84 -5.50
CA MET A 102 -12.49 -7.05 -5.15
C MET A 102 -13.97 -6.76 -4.94
N THR A 103 -14.82 -7.67 -5.36
CA THR A 103 -16.25 -7.66 -5.01
C THR A 103 -16.56 -8.84 -4.11
N ASN A 104 -17.50 -8.66 -3.19
CA ASN A 104 -18.11 -9.81 -2.56
C ASN A 104 -18.99 -10.49 -3.61
N GLY A 105 -18.73 -11.76 -3.91
CA GLY A 105 -19.52 -12.55 -4.82
C GLY A 105 -21.01 -12.60 -4.41
N PRO A 106 -21.90 -13.08 -5.27
CA PRO A 106 -23.32 -13.20 -4.95
C PRO A 106 -23.51 -13.97 -3.64
N THR A 107 -24.41 -13.48 -2.81
CA THR A 107 -24.70 -14.02 -1.48
C THR A 107 -24.91 -15.54 -1.53
N GLY A 108 -23.98 -16.28 -0.93
CA GLY A 108 -23.98 -17.74 -0.90
C GLY A 108 -22.90 -18.45 -1.71
N ALA A 109 -22.17 -17.75 -2.58
CA ALA A 109 -20.95 -18.27 -3.18
C ALA A 109 -19.76 -17.92 -2.27
N ASN A 110 -18.91 -18.89 -1.96
CA ASN A 110 -17.75 -18.73 -1.07
C ASN A 110 -16.61 -17.93 -1.74
N GLY A 111 -16.89 -16.98 -2.64
CA GLY A 111 -15.86 -16.36 -3.41
C GLY A 111 -16.03 -14.86 -3.62
N ASN A 112 -15.03 -14.10 -3.22
CA ASN A 112 -14.83 -12.76 -3.73
C ASN A 112 -14.33 -12.85 -5.16
N GLU A 113 -14.70 -11.88 -6.00
CA GLU A 113 -14.29 -11.80 -7.39
C GLU A 113 -13.29 -10.66 -7.58
N MET A 114 -12.31 -10.89 -8.46
CA MET A 114 -11.35 -9.86 -8.87
C MET A 114 -11.81 -9.17 -10.14
N TRP A 115 -11.94 -7.85 -10.09
CA TRP A 115 -12.37 -7.02 -11.21
C TRP A 115 -11.34 -5.97 -11.59
N GLY A 116 -11.40 -5.53 -12.83
CA GLY A 116 -10.57 -4.44 -13.32
C GLY A 116 -11.27 -3.62 -14.40
N ALA A 117 -10.96 -2.32 -14.45
CA ALA A 117 -11.45 -1.41 -15.49
C ALA A 117 -10.34 -0.44 -15.91
N ARG A 118 -10.46 0.04 -17.17
CA ARG A 118 -9.59 1.06 -17.72
C ARG A 118 -10.32 2.41 -17.75
N TYR A 119 -9.67 3.42 -17.26
CA TYR A 119 -10.03 4.82 -17.48
C TYR A 119 -9.25 5.36 -18.69
N ALA A 120 -9.95 5.95 -19.64
CA ALA A 120 -9.33 6.68 -20.75
C ALA A 120 -9.46 8.18 -20.49
N ALA A 121 -8.33 8.88 -20.46
CA ALA A 121 -8.31 10.34 -20.25
C ALA A 121 -9.19 11.04 -21.29
N GLY A 122 -10.10 11.88 -20.80
CA GLY A 122 -11.10 12.57 -21.65
C GLY A 122 -12.31 11.75 -22.06
N SER A 123 -12.35 10.43 -21.82
CA SER A 123 -13.49 9.56 -22.19
C SER A 123 -14.15 8.87 -20.99
N GLY A 124 -13.44 8.75 -19.85
CA GLY A 124 -13.96 8.13 -18.64
C GLY A 124 -13.68 6.64 -18.52
N TRP A 125 -14.40 5.97 -17.60
CA TRP A 125 -14.26 4.55 -17.31
C TRP A 125 -14.90 3.69 -18.39
N GLY A 126 -14.17 2.66 -18.83
CA GLY A 126 -14.68 1.58 -19.68
C GLY A 126 -15.42 0.51 -18.88
N THR A 127 -15.93 -0.49 -19.58
CA THR A 127 -16.61 -1.64 -18.96
C THR A 127 -15.63 -2.44 -18.08
N ALA A 128 -16.05 -2.73 -16.84
CA ALA A 128 -15.32 -3.59 -15.95
C ALA A 128 -15.26 -5.04 -16.46
N THR A 129 -14.12 -5.69 -16.29
CA THR A 129 -13.85 -7.06 -16.68
C THR A 129 -13.51 -7.88 -15.45
N ARG A 130 -14.09 -9.05 -15.29
CA ARG A 130 -13.68 -10.01 -14.26
C ARG A 130 -12.30 -10.58 -14.61
N LEU A 131 -11.37 -10.57 -13.64
CA LEU A 131 -9.97 -10.92 -13.85
C LEU A 131 -9.62 -12.33 -13.40
N ASP A 132 -10.27 -12.82 -12.35
CA ASP A 132 -10.12 -14.19 -11.84
C ASP A 132 -10.73 -15.25 -12.79
N THR A 133 -10.47 -16.51 -12.53
CA THR A 133 -10.90 -17.62 -13.41
C THR A 133 -12.40 -17.88 -13.37
N GLY A 134 -13.09 -17.40 -12.37
CA GLY A 134 -14.55 -17.46 -12.29
C GLY A 134 -15.14 -18.81 -11.95
N ASP A 135 -14.35 -19.80 -11.53
CA ASP A 135 -14.83 -21.15 -11.24
C ASP A 135 -15.56 -21.28 -9.89
N GLY A 136 -15.50 -20.23 -9.06
CA GLY A 136 -16.18 -20.17 -7.74
C GLY A 136 -15.63 -21.15 -6.71
N SER A 137 -14.55 -21.86 -7.03
CA SER A 137 -13.96 -22.87 -6.14
C SER A 137 -13.04 -22.29 -5.09
N HIS A 138 -12.62 -21.03 -5.28
CA HIS A 138 -11.61 -20.36 -4.47
C HIS A 138 -12.14 -19.06 -3.86
N SER A 139 -11.74 -18.78 -2.65
CA SER A 139 -12.05 -17.53 -1.95
C SER A 139 -10.89 -16.55 -2.09
N MET A 140 -11.14 -15.37 -2.65
CA MET A 140 -10.16 -14.30 -2.65
C MET A 140 -9.83 -13.87 -1.22
N ASN A 141 -8.55 -13.62 -0.97
CA ASN A 141 -8.15 -13.04 0.31
C ASN A 141 -8.52 -11.55 0.34
N THR A 142 -9.52 -11.22 1.16
CA THR A 142 -9.94 -9.84 1.40
C THR A 142 -9.22 -9.18 2.57
N THR A 143 -8.32 -9.89 3.24
CA THR A 143 -7.58 -9.29 4.33
C THR A 143 -6.59 -8.27 3.79
N SER A 144 -6.40 -7.22 4.55
CA SER A 144 -5.54 -6.08 4.27
C SER A 144 -4.05 -6.40 4.06
N SER A 145 -3.62 -7.59 4.41
CA SER A 145 -2.22 -8.02 4.28
C SER A 145 -1.80 -8.37 2.84
N SER A 146 -2.76 -8.58 1.95
CA SER A 146 -2.50 -8.85 0.54
C SER A 146 -3.58 -8.25 -0.35
N PRO A 147 -3.62 -6.92 -0.47
CA PRO A 147 -4.55 -6.28 -1.36
C PRO A 147 -4.28 -6.74 -2.80
N SER A 148 -5.34 -6.80 -3.62
CA SER A 148 -5.14 -6.85 -5.05
C SER A 148 -4.19 -5.74 -5.46
N ARG A 149 -3.23 -6.04 -6.33
CA ARG A 149 -2.28 -5.05 -6.81
C ARG A 149 -2.31 -5.00 -8.32
N VAL A 150 -2.35 -3.80 -8.87
CA VAL A 150 -2.01 -3.57 -10.26
C VAL A 150 -0.73 -2.76 -10.30
N VAL A 151 0.28 -3.25 -11.03
CA VAL A 151 1.50 -2.53 -11.33
C VAL A 151 1.50 -2.18 -12.81
N GLY A 152 1.83 -0.94 -13.14
CA GLY A 152 1.79 -0.45 -14.51
C GLY A 152 2.93 0.52 -14.80
N ASN A 153 3.23 0.70 -16.10
CA ASN A 153 4.29 1.57 -16.57
C ASN A 153 3.77 2.76 -17.38
N ALA A 154 4.67 3.65 -17.76
CA ALA A 154 4.36 4.86 -18.52
C ALA A 154 3.71 4.60 -19.90
N SER A 155 3.92 3.41 -20.48
CA SER A 155 3.32 2.99 -21.75
C SER A 155 1.91 2.40 -21.60
N GLY A 156 1.40 2.29 -20.37
CA GLY A 156 0.09 1.73 -20.05
C GLY A 156 0.04 0.20 -20.05
N GLN A 157 1.17 -0.48 -20.13
CA GLN A 157 1.27 -1.92 -19.87
C GLN A 157 1.18 -2.15 -18.37
N ALA A 158 0.52 -3.23 -17.97
CA ALA A 158 0.32 -3.54 -16.56
C ALA A 158 0.21 -5.04 -16.31
N VAL A 159 0.35 -5.43 -15.04
CA VAL A 159 0.03 -6.76 -14.55
C VAL A 159 -0.78 -6.60 -13.27
N ALA A 160 -1.93 -7.27 -13.20
CA ALA A 160 -2.70 -7.41 -11.97
C ALA A 160 -2.27 -8.68 -11.25
N PHE A 161 -2.17 -8.62 -9.91
CA PHE A 161 -1.82 -9.73 -9.02
C PHE A 161 -2.85 -9.85 -7.93
N TRP A 162 -3.16 -11.09 -7.50
CA TRP A 162 -4.04 -11.38 -6.37
C TRP A 162 -3.72 -12.75 -5.78
N THR A 163 -4.20 -13.01 -4.57
CA THR A 163 -4.10 -14.33 -3.94
C THR A 163 -5.48 -14.93 -3.75
N GLU A 164 -5.59 -16.24 -3.98
CA GLU A 164 -6.79 -17.04 -3.79
C GLU A 164 -6.53 -18.09 -2.71
N TRP A 165 -7.47 -18.24 -1.79
CA TRP A 165 -7.42 -19.27 -0.77
C TRP A 165 -7.80 -20.64 -1.35
N MET A 166 -6.94 -21.63 -1.14
CA MET A 166 -7.08 -23.01 -1.61
C MET A 166 -7.45 -23.92 -0.44
N PRO A 167 -8.74 -24.24 -0.21
CA PRO A 167 -9.17 -24.95 1.01
C PRO A 167 -8.64 -26.37 1.11
N GLY A 168 -8.37 -27.07 -0.01
CA GLY A 168 -7.83 -28.43 -0.01
C GLY A 168 -6.43 -28.52 0.60
N PRO A 169 -5.43 -27.80 0.05
CA PRO A 169 -4.08 -27.73 0.61
C PRO A 169 -3.95 -26.80 1.81
N ASN A 170 -4.97 -25.99 2.12
CA ASN A 170 -4.96 -24.99 3.20
C ASN A 170 -3.85 -23.95 3.01
N THR A 171 -3.75 -23.38 1.82
CA THR A 171 -2.72 -22.43 1.41
C THR A 171 -3.30 -21.34 0.49
N TYR A 172 -2.48 -20.37 0.08
CA TYR A 172 -2.85 -19.37 -0.91
C TYR A 172 -2.14 -19.62 -2.23
N ALA A 173 -2.86 -19.57 -3.34
CA ALA A 173 -2.27 -19.48 -4.67
C ALA A 173 -2.11 -18.01 -5.08
N LEU A 174 -0.97 -17.66 -5.70
CA LEU A 174 -0.72 -16.36 -6.30
C LEU A 174 -1.05 -16.42 -7.79
N TRP A 175 -1.88 -15.51 -8.23
CA TRP A 175 -2.32 -15.35 -9.61
C TRP A 175 -1.85 -14.01 -10.19
N ALA A 176 -1.72 -13.99 -11.52
CA ALA A 176 -1.40 -12.77 -12.28
C ALA A 176 -2.19 -12.73 -13.59
N ARG A 177 -2.51 -11.51 -14.04
CA ARG A 177 -3.11 -11.26 -15.35
C ARG A 177 -2.48 -10.04 -16.01
N PRO A 178 -1.82 -10.20 -17.15
CA PRO A 178 -1.20 -9.09 -17.87
C PRO A 178 -2.25 -8.26 -18.63
N TYR A 179 -1.93 -6.99 -18.82
CA TYR A 179 -2.71 -6.04 -19.60
C TYR A 179 -1.81 -5.29 -20.59
N SER A 180 -2.30 -5.07 -21.81
CA SER A 180 -1.69 -4.17 -22.78
C SER A 180 -2.72 -3.19 -23.36
N PRO A 181 -2.32 -1.94 -23.72
CA PRO A 181 -3.24 -0.97 -24.30
C PRO A 181 -3.91 -1.44 -25.59
N ALA A 182 -3.20 -2.23 -26.41
CA ALA A 182 -3.69 -2.72 -27.70
C ALA A 182 -4.55 -3.98 -27.57
N GLY A 183 -4.21 -4.90 -26.65
CA GLY A 183 -4.86 -6.22 -26.51
C GLY A 183 -5.84 -6.34 -25.34
N GLY A 184 -5.89 -5.34 -24.43
CA GLY A 184 -6.64 -5.46 -23.20
C GLY A 184 -6.03 -6.47 -22.22
N TRP A 185 -6.88 -7.11 -21.40
CA TRP A 185 -6.48 -8.16 -20.46
C TRP A 185 -6.18 -9.47 -21.18
N GLY A 186 -4.97 -10.02 -20.93
CA GLY A 186 -4.57 -11.34 -21.40
C GLY A 186 -5.24 -12.48 -20.61
N ALA A 187 -4.68 -13.68 -20.68
CA ALA A 187 -5.09 -14.83 -19.87
C ALA A 187 -4.57 -14.70 -18.43
N ALA A 188 -5.34 -15.20 -17.45
CA ALA A 188 -4.87 -15.36 -16.09
C ALA A 188 -3.85 -16.52 -16.03
N PHE A 189 -2.88 -16.38 -15.14
CA PHE A 189 -1.79 -17.34 -14.94
C PHE A 189 -1.57 -17.57 -13.44
N GLU A 190 -1.53 -18.83 -13.01
CA GLU A 190 -1.13 -19.19 -11.66
C GLU A 190 0.38 -19.07 -11.54
N VAL A 191 0.83 -18.10 -10.75
CA VAL A 191 2.25 -17.80 -10.54
C VAL A 191 2.87 -18.80 -9.55
N ALA A 192 2.14 -19.08 -8.47
CA ALA A 192 2.55 -20.03 -7.44
C ALA A 192 1.35 -20.66 -6.76
N PRO A 193 1.32 -22.00 -6.58
CA PRO A 193 0.22 -22.70 -5.93
C PRO A 193 0.26 -22.64 -4.41
N ASP A 194 1.38 -22.19 -3.82
CA ASP A 194 1.60 -22.18 -2.37
C ASP A 194 2.38 -20.93 -1.95
N VAL A 195 1.67 -19.98 -1.37
CA VAL A 195 2.23 -18.71 -0.87
C VAL A 195 1.95 -18.62 0.62
N THR A 196 3.00 -18.54 1.41
CA THR A 196 2.88 -18.49 2.87
C THR A 196 2.37 -17.11 3.31
N GLY A 197 1.28 -17.11 4.10
CA GLY A 197 0.72 -15.89 4.69
C GLY A 197 0.17 -14.90 3.65
N SER A 198 -0.11 -15.34 2.42
CA SER A 198 -0.62 -14.51 1.32
C SER A 198 0.21 -13.26 0.99
N THR A 199 1.47 -13.18 1.44
CA THR A 199 2.33 -11.99 1.26
C THR A 199 3.14 -12.07 -0.02
N TYR A 200 2.97 -11.08 -0.87
CA TYR A 200 3.78 -10.90 -2.08
C TYR A 200 4.07 -9.41 -2.34
N SER A 201 5.04 -9.13 -3.19
CA SER A 201 5.32 -7.80 -3.70
C SER A 201 5.69 -7.88 -5.18
N ALA A 202 5.25 -6.91 -5.97
CA ALA A 202 5.48 -6.88 -7.40
C ALA A 202 5.82 -5.48 -7.89
N GLY A 203 6.54 -5.40 -9.02
CA GLY A 203 6.83 -4.18 -9.74
C GLY A 203 7.00 -4.45 -11.23
N ILE A 204 6.95 -3.42 -12.05
CA ILE A 204 7.02 -3.50 -13.52
C ILE A 204 8.02 -2.48 -14.05
N ASP A 205 8.77 -2.85 -15.10
CA ASP A 205 9.72 -1.96 -15.75
C ASP A 205 9.08 -1.16 -16.90
N GLY A 206 9.85 -0.23 -17.48
CA GLY A 206 9.40 0.60 -18.60
C GLY A 206 9.12 -0.17 -19.89
N GLN A 207 9.57 -1.41 -20.00
CA GLN A 207 9.33 -2.30 -21.13
C GLN A 207 8.14 -3.24 -20.92
N GLY A 208 7.53 -3.24 -19.73
CA GLY A 208 6.39 -4.10 -19.40
C GLY A 208 6.78 -5.47 -18.85
N ASN A 209 8.03 -5.68 -18.46
CA ASN A 209 8.41 -6.89 -17.72
C ASN A 209 8.12 -6.67 -16.25
N ALA A 210 7.51 -7.66 -15.58
CA ALA A 210 7.21 -7.58 -14.16
C ALA A 210 8.06 -8.57 -13.35
N LEU A 211 8.43 -8.15 -12.14
CA LEU A 211 9.02 -8.99 -11.11
C LEU A 211 8.01 -9.17 -10.00
N VAL A 212 7.90 -10.37 -9.48
CA VAL A 212 7.09 -10.67 -8.30
C VAL A 212 7.88 -11.57 -7.36
N ALA A 213 7.81 -11.29 -6.06
CA ALA A 213 8.43 -12.08 -5.00
C ALA A 213 7.42 -12.35 -3.90
N TRP A 214 7.52 -13.52 -3.27
CA TRP A 214 6.62 -13.97 -2.20
C TRP A 214 7.37 -14.79 -1.16
N THR A 215 6.73 -14.98 -0.01
CA THR A 215 7.20 -15.92 1.00
C THR A 215 6.75 -17.33 0.65
N GLN A 216 7.71 -18.25 0.52
CA GLN A 216 7.49 -19.66 0.19
C GLN A 216 7.86 -20.54 1.38
N SER A 217 6.95 -21.41 1.82
CA SER A 217 7.26 -22.45 2.81
C SER A 217 8.14 -23.53 2.18
N ILE A 218 9.22 -23.87 2.82
CA ILE A 218 10.12 -24.97 2.46
C ILE A 218 9.89 -26.16 3.40
N SER A 219 9.62 -25.85 4.66
CA SER A 219 9.23 -26.80 5.69
C SER A 219 8.34 -26.11 6.74
N LEU A 220 7.90 -26.82 7.75
CA LEU A 220 7.09 -26.26 8.84
C LEU A 220 7.80 -25.12 9.60
N LEU A 221 9.14 -25.07 9.55
CA LEU A 221 9.97 -24.14 10.33
C LEU A 221 10.94 -23.31 9.46
N ASP A 222 10.84 -23.41 8.12
CA ASP A 222 11.74 -22.67 7.22
C ASP A 222 10.94 -22.08 6.05
N THR A 223 10.99 -20.76 5.91
CA THR A 223 10.46 -20.05 4.77
C THR A 223 11.57 -19.34 3.99
N ARG A 224 11.40 -19.19 2.69
CA ARG A 224 12.32 -18.53 1.77
C ARG A 224 11.60 -17.51 0.94
N ILE A 225 12.37 -16.58 0.39
CA ILE A 225 11.84 -15.67 -0.62
C ILE A 225 11.96 -16.34 -1.99
N ALA A 226 10.81 -16.60 -2.60
CA ALA A 226 10.68 -17.05 -3.97
C ALA A 226 10.36 -15.88 -4.91
N TRP A 227 10.69 -16.01 -6.18
CA TRP A 227 10.43 -14.98 -7.17
C TRP A 227 10.29 -15.57 -8.58
N THR A 228 9.65 -14.82 -9.46
CA THR A 228 9.62 -15.06 -10.90
C THR A 228 9.52 -13.75 -11.67
N ARG A 229 9.78 -13.81 -12.97
CA ARG A 229 9.70 -12.69 -13.90
C ARG A 229 8.70 -12.98 -15.01
N TYR A 230 7.82 -12.05 -15.26
CA TYR A 230 7.03 -11.96 -16.47
C TYR A 230 7.75 -11.09 -17.50
N THR A 231 7.81 -11.53 -18.75
CA THR A 231 8.33 -10.73 -19.89
C THR A 231 7.17 -10.23 -20.74
N GLN A 232 7.34 -9.07 -21.36
CA GLN A 232 6.33 -8.52 -22.27
C GLN A 232 5.97 -9.47 -23.42
N SER A 233 6.85 -10.41 -23.78
CA SER A 233 6.55 -11.47 -24.74
C SER A 233 5.54 -12.52 -24.25
N GLY A 234 5.03 -12.38 -23.03
CA GLY A 234 4.02 -13.29 -22.45
C GLY A 234 4.60 -14.50 -21.74
N GLN A 235 5.90 -14.51 -21.46
CA GLN A 235 6.58 -15.64 -20.83
C GLN A 235 6.87 -15.38 -19.36
N TRP A 236 6.57 -16.37 -18.51
CA TRP A 236 6.99 -16.44 -17.12
C TRP A 236 8.30 -17.24 -17.00
N SER A 237 9.26 -16.75 -16.25
CA SER A 237 10.45 -17.55 -15.91
C SER A 237 10.05 -18.66 -14.92
N PRO A 238 10.83 -19.76 -14.83
CA PRO A 238 10.68 -20.70 -13.73
C PRO A 238 10.82 -19.97 -12.38
N THR A 239 10.02 -20.41 -11.39
CA THR A 239 10.18 -19.94 -10.00
C THR A 239 11.57 -20.28 -9.47
N ALA A 240 12.21 -19.31 -8.83
CA ALA A 240 13.51 -19.48 -8.20
C ALA A 240 13.50 -18.91 -6.76
N LEU A 241 14.36 -19.44 -5.90
CA LEU A 241 14.57 -18.92 -4.56
C LEU A 241 15.74 -17.92 -4.54
N ILE A 242 15.61 -16.89 -3.71
CA ILE A 242 16.77 -16.01 -3.40
C ILE A 242 17.84 -16.85 -2.70
N GLN A 243 19.03 -16.85 -3.27
CA GLN A 243 20.18 -17.57 -2.71
C GLN A 243 20.81 -16.74 -1.60
N MET A 244 20.64 -17.20 -0.36
CA MET A 244 21.21 -16.56 0.81
C MET A 244 22.67 -16.97 0.98
N PRO A 245 23.59 -16.01 1.30
CA PRO A 245 24.95 -16.37 1.66
C PRO A 245 24.95 -17.13 3.01
N VAL A 246 25.96 -17.99 3.19
CA VAL A 246 26.18 -18.68 4.48
C VAL A 246 26.49 -17.63 5.53
N GLN A 247 25.68 -17.59 6.58
CA GLN A 247 25.85 -16.65 7.68
C GLN A 247 26.80 -17.25 8.73
N THR A 248 27.79 -16.46 9.12
CA THR A 248 28.76 -16.86 10.16
C THR A 248 29.04 -15.66 11.08
N GLY A 249 29.37 -15.95 12.35
CA GLY A 249 29.77 -14.93 13.32
C GLY A 249 28.63 -14.39 14.20
N PRO A 250 28.93 -13.40 15.05
CA PRO A 250 27.95 -12.76 15.92
C PRO A 250 26.83 -12.09 15.09
N GLY A 251 25.57 -12.38 15.41
CA GLY A 251 24.41 -11.84 14.69
C GLY A 251 23.96 -12.66 13.50
N ALA A 252 24.59 -13.82 13.23
CA ALA A 252 24.07 -14.79 12.28
C ALA A 252 22.70 -15.32 12.75
N VAL A 253 21.71 -15.25 11.86
CA VAL A 253 20.40 -15.87 12.06
C VAL A 253 20.50 -17.30 11.53
N THR A 254 20.71 -18.25 12.43
CA THR A 254 20.97 -19.68 12.10
C THR A 254 19.87 -20.57 12.67
N GLY A 255 19.78 -21.81 12.14
CA GLY A 255 18.71 -22.76 12.48
C GLY A 255 17.51 -22.59 11.57
N ASP A 256 16.35 -22.99 12.06
CA ASP A 256 15.08 -22.78 11.35
C ASP A 256 14.78 -21.28 11.24
N THR A 257 14.57 -20.80 10.04
CA THR A 257 14.47 -19.34 9.77
C THR A 257 13.24 -19.01 8.97
N ASP A 258 12.53 -17.95 9.40
CA ASP A 258 11.48 -17.32 8.65
C ASP A 258 12.02 -16.14 7.84
N ASN A 259 11.85 -16.20 6.53
CA ASN A 259 12.10 -15.10 5.61
C ASN A 259 10.76 -14.55 5.15
N VAL A 260 10.40 -13.35 5.60
CA VAL A 260 9.04 -12.82 5.46
C VAL A 260 9.01 -11.38 4.97
N GLY A 261 7.86 -11.00 4.40
CA GLY A 261 7.55 -9.65 4.01
C GLY A 261 8.45 -9.11 2.90
N PRO A 262 8.57 -9.81 1.75
CA PRO A 262 9.33 -9.27 0.63
C PRO A 262 8.72 -7.97 0.12
N MET A 263 9.57 -6.96 -0.09
CA MET A 263 9.21 -5.67 -0.66
C MET A 263 10.11 -5.39 -1.85
N ILE A 264 9.50 -5.26 -3.02
CA ILE A 264 10.18 -5.04 -4.31
C ILE A 264 9.94 -3.60 -4.78
N SER A 265 11.00 -2.95 -5.27
CA SER A 265 10.92 -1.70 -6.03
C SER A 265 11.64 -1.89 -7.36
N VAL A 266 10.93 -1.63 -8.47
CA VAL A 266 11.44 -1.81 -9.84
C VAL A 266 11.53 -0.45 -10.52
N LEU A 267 12.70 -0.17 -11.12
CA LEU A 267 12.94 1.03 -11.91
C LEU A 267 12.44 0.84 -13.36
N SER A 268 12.23 1.95 -14.06
CA SER A 268 11.90 1.93 -15.50
C SER A 268 12.95 1.22 -16.35
N SER A 269 14.21 1.20 -15.91
CA SER A 269 15.33 0.48 -16.55
C SER A 269 15.26 -1.05 -16.39
N GLY A 270 14.39 -1.59 -15.56
CA GLY A 270 14.31 -3.02 -15.20
C GLY A 270 15.25 -3.43 -14.07
N ARG A 271 16.06 -2.53 -13.52
CA ARG A 271 16.80 -2.78 -12.27
C ARG A 271 15.81 -2.74 -11.10
N ALA A 272 16.09 -3.56 -10.07
CA ALA A 272 15.22 -3.60 -8.91
C ALA A 272 16.00 -3.79 -7.61
N VAL A 273 15.36 -3.47 -6.50
CA VAL A 273 15.78 -3.83 -5.15
C VAL A 273 14.67 -4.63 -4.49
N LEU A 274 15.06 -5.65 -3.76
CA LEU A 274 14.23 -6.46 -2.88
C LEU A 274 14.72 -6.30 -1.44
N ALA A 275 13.82 -6.09 -0.51
CA ALA A 275 14.10 -6.11 0.94
C ALA A 275 13.19 -7.10 1.63
N TRP A 276 13.68 -7.79 2.67
CA TRP A 276 12.89 -8.71 3.50
C TRP A 276 13.49 -8.83 4.90
N ARG A 277 12.70 -9.34 5.81
CA ARG A 277 13.16 -9.70 7.17
C ARG A 277 13.41 -11.19 7.27
N GLN A 278 14.50 -11.55 7.91
CA GLN A 278 14.78 -12.91 8.36
C GLN A 278 14.76 -12.96 9.89
N THR A 279 14.18 -14.00 10.46
CA THR A 279 14.14 -14.20 11.93
C THR A 279 14.22 -15.69 12.28
N ASN A 280 14.78 -16.00 13.44
CA ASN A 280 14.75 -17.34 14.06
C ASN A 280 14.13 -17.28 15.46
N HIS A 281 13.19 -16.36 15.70
CA HIS A 281 12.52 -16.07 16.97
C HIS A 281 13.39 -15.45 18.08
N THR A 282 14.73 -15.50 17.97
CA THR A 282 15.64 -14.86 18.93
C THR A 282 16.44 -13.71 18.34
N HIS A 283 16.72 -13.78 17.04
CA HIS A 283 17.46 -12.76 16.29
C HIS A 283 16.70 -12.42 15.04
N SER A 284 16.86 -11.21 14.56
CA SER A 284 16.30 -10.77 13.28
C SER A 284 17.31 -9.96 12.49
N ALA A 285 17.21 -10.06 11.17
CA ALA A 285 18.06 -9.33 10.24
C ALA A 285 17.22 -8.78 9.10
N LEU A 286 17.63 -7.64 8.55
CA LEU A 286 17.10 -7.12 7.31
C LEU A 286 18.08 -7.40 6.18
N TRP A 287 17.54 -7.95 5.11
CA TRP A 287 18.27 -8.33 3.94
C TRP A 287 17.83 -7.50 2.75
N THR A 288 18.74 -7.29 1.82
CA THR A 288 18.46 -6.68 0.52
C THR A 288 19.15 -7.50 -0.57
N ALA A 289 18.57 -7.46 -1.77
CA ALA A 289 19.19 -7.96 -3.00
C ALA A 289 18.93 -6.96 -4.12
N THR A 290 19.83 -6.89 -5.10
CA THR A 290 19.65 -6.10 -6.32
C THR A 290 19.43 -7.01 -7.51
N TYR A 291 18.66 -6.55 -8.49
CA TYR A 291 18.33 -7.29 -9.70
C TYR A 291 18.72 -6.51 -10.94
N ASP A 292 19.27 -7.22 -11.89
CA ASP A 292 19.30 -6.80 -13.28
C ASP A 292 18.94 -7.98 -14.22
N ALA A 293 18.53 -7.68 -15.45
CA ALA A 293 18.02 -8.71 -16.37
C ALA A 293 19.11 -9.70 -16.86
N ALA A 294 20.40 -9.34 -16.81
CA ALA A 294 21.50 -10.17 -17.27
C ALA A 294 21.98 -11.16 -16.20
N ASN A 295 21.98 -10.71 -14.94
CA ASN A 295 22.59 -11.45 -13.82
C ASN A 295 21.54 -12.03 -12.84
N GLY A 296 20.26 -11.60 -12.94
CA GLY A 296 19.24 -11.94 -11.97
C GLY A 296 19.44 -11.20 -10.64
N TRP A 297 19.08 -11.84 -9.52
CA TRP A 297 19.29 -11.29 -8.18
C TRP A 297 20.74 -11.51 -7.75
N THR A 298 21.41 -10.41 -7.43
CA THR A 298 22.78 -10.36 -6.95
C THR A 298 22.88 -9.51 -5.68
N ASP A 299 24.08 -9.32 -5.15
CA ASP A 299 24.35 -8.47 -4.00
C ASP A 299 23.37 -8.73 -2.81
N VAL A 300 23.18 -10.02 -2.50
CA VAL A 300 22.38 -10.43 -1.34
C VAL A 300 23.15 -10.08 -0.08
N ASN A 301 22.76 -8.99 0.57
CA ASN A 301 23.47 -8.41 1.71
C ASN A 301 22.56 -8.32 2.94
N GLN A 302 23.14 -8.65 4.09
CA GLN A 302 22.57 -8.35 5.39
C GLN A 302 22.82 -6.87 5.69
N ALA A 303 21.81 -6.03 5.46
CA ALA A 303 21.91 -4.59 5.68
C ALA A 303 21.90 -4.24 7.17
N VAL A 304 21.05 -4.91 7.95
CA VAL A 304 20.90 -4.70 9.40
C VAL A 304 20.86 -6.05 10.09
N SER A 305 21.55 -6.19 11.22
CA SER A 305 21.41 -7.33 12.12
C SER A 305 21.07 -6.86 13.53
N ASN A 306 20.21 -7.60 14.20
CA ASN A 306 19.90 -7.38 15.59
C ASN A 306 20.29 -8.60 16.41
N THR A 307 21.22 -8.39 17.33
CA THR A 307 21.69 -9.40 18.29
C THR A 307 21.14 -9.19 19.69
N SER A 308 20.35 -8.13 19.89
CA SER A 308 19.76 -7.80 21.20
C SER A 308 18.38 -8.43 21.34
N LEU A 309 18.17 -9.16 22.43
CA LEU A 309 16.85 -9.67 22.83
C LEU A 309 15.88 -8.56 23.23
N PHE A 310 16.36 -7.32 23.36
CA PHE A 310 15.57 -6.15 23.75
C PHE A 310 15.26 -5.22 22.60
N THR A 311 15.65 -5.57 21.38
CA THR A 311 15.39 -4.82 20.17
C THR A 311 14.65 -5.71 19.17
N THR A 312 13.55 -5.23 18.62
CA THR A 312 12.82 -5.89 17.53
C THR A 312 12.86 -4.99 16.29
N ILE A 313 13.23 -5.56 15.15
CA ILE A 313 13.20 -4.87 13.85
C ILE A 313 12.12 -5.50 12.97
N ILE A 314 11.32 -4.67 12.32
CA ILE A 314 10.17 -5.12 11.54
C ILE A 314 10.06 -4.39 10.21
N SER A 315 9.36 -5.04 9.28
CA SER A 315 8.77 -4.44 8.08
C SER A 315 9.73 -3.58 7.26
N PRO A 316 10.81 -4.14 6.70
CA PRO A 316 11.69 -3.38 5.83
C PRO A 316 10.96 -2.97 4.56
N VAL A 317 11.17 -1.73 4.13
CA VAL A 317 10.80 -1.23 2.82
C VAL A 317 12.02 -0.60 2.16
N ALA A 318 12.23 -0.86 0.88
CA ALA A 318 13.37 -0.32 0.15
C ALA A 318 12.95 0.28 -1.19
N GLY A 319 13.64 1.35 -1.58
CA GLY A 319 13.54 1.95 -2.90
C GLY A 319 14.92 2.24 -3.47
N MET A 320 15.05 2.20 -4.80
CA MET A 320 16.30 2.42 -5.52
C MET A 320 16.14 3.63 -6.44
N ASP A 321 17.20 4.42 -6.60
CA ASP A 321 17.30 5.46 -7.62
C ASP A 321 17.99 4.97 -8.89
N ALA A 322 17.94 5.75 -9.98
CA ALA A 322 18.55 5.38 -11.25
C ALA A 322 20.08 5.22 -11.17
N LYS A 323 20.75 5.81 -10.17
CA LYS A 323 22.19 5.66 -9.93
C LYS A 323 22.52 4.36 -9.20
N GLY A 324 21.50 3.65 -8.68
CA GLY A 324 21.65 2.43 -7.88
C GLY A 324 21.89 2.69 -6.40
N ASN A 325 21.63 3.90 -5.90
CA ASN A 325 21.58 4.10 -4.48
C ASN A 325 20.26 3.54 -3.94
N ILE A 326 20.31 2.94 -2.74
CA ILE A 326 19.14 2.33 -2.09
C ILE A 326 18.84 3.09 -0.81
N THR A 327 17.59 3.41 -0.60
CA THR A 327 17.07 3.86 0.70
C THR A 327 16.31 2.70 1.32
N LEU A 328 16.72 2.25 2.51
CA LEU A 328 16.09 1.22 3.31
C LEU A 328 15.48 1.86 4.54
N LEU A 329 14.21 1.54 4.85
CA LEU A 329 13.53 1.94 6.07
C LEU A 329 13.03 0.72 6.82
N TRP A 330 12.91 0.84 8.16
CA TRP A 330 12.28 -0.16 9.02
C TRP A 330 11.75 0.46 10.31
N GLY A 331 10.84 -0.23 10.97
CA GLY A 331 10.44 0.06 12.34
C GLY A 331 11.35 -0.65 13.33
N GLN A 332 11.80 0.03 14.37
CA GLN A 332 12.59 -0.52 15.46
C GLN A 332 11.88 -0.29 16.79
N LEU A 333 11.73 -1.35 17.57
CA LEU A 333 11.25 -1.33 18.94
C LEU A 333 12.39 -1.69 19.89
N ASP A 334 12.68 -0.81 20.83
CA ASP A 334 13.67 -1.02 21.87
C ASP A 334 13.01 -1.07 23.24
N VAL A 335 13.53 -1.94 24.12
CA VAL A 335 13.16 -2.01 25.53
C VAL A 335 14.31 -1.49 26.37
N THR A 336 14.22 -0.27 26.86
CA THR A 336 15.28 0.36 27.67
C THR A 336 14.70 0.84 29.01
N GLY A 337 15.26 0.33 30.12
CA GLY A 337 14.81 0.72 31.46
C GLY A 337 13.36 0.38 31.75
N GLY A 338 12.82 -0.68 31.14
CA GLY A 338 11.41 -1.09 31.26
C GLY A 338 10.42 -0.24 30.46
N LYS A 339 10.89 0.64 29.60
CA LYS A 339 10.09 1.42 28.67
C LYS A 339 10.25 0.88 27.26
N LEU A 340 9.14 0.86 26.52
CA LEU A 340 9.10 0.57 25.11
C LEU A 340 9.29 1.88 24.34
N THR A 341 10.25 1.90 23.42
CA THR A 341 10.46 3.04 22.52
C THR A 341 10.44 2.55 21.07
N THR A 342 9.75 3.27 20.21
CA THR A 342 9.71 3.00 18.78
C THR A 342 10.44 4.07 18.00
N THR A 343 11.11 3.65 16.93
CA THR A 343 11.88 4.55 16.06
C THR A 343 11.71 4.09 14.62
N THR A 344 11.39 5.02 13.71
CA THR A 344 11.53 4.77 12.27
C THR A 344 12.98 5.03 11.89
N MET A 345 13.66 3.96 11.47
CA MET A 345 15.07 3.96 11.10
C MET A 345 15.26 3.96 9.60
N SER A 346 16.37 4.53 9.14
CA SER A 346 16.79 4.47 7.75
C SER A 346 18.26 4.09 7.61
N GLN A 347 18.59 3.49 6.48
CA GLN A 347 19.96 3.25 6.06
C GLN A 347 20.07 3.46 4.55
N ARG A 348 21.18 4.03 4.10
CA ARG A 348 21.44 4.29 2.70
C ARG A 348 22.58 3.44 2.19
N TYR A 349 22.38 2.81 1.04
CA TYR A 349 23.46 2.27 0.22
C TYR A 349 23.80 3.30 -0.85
N VAL A 350 25.09 3.63 -0.96
CA VAL A 350 25.61 4.51 -2.01
C VAL A 350 26.38 3.67 -3.02
N SER A 351 25.95 3.70 -4.25
CA SER A 351 26.56 2.92 -5.33
C SER A 351 28.08 3.22 -5.44
N GLY A 352 28.90 2.17 -5.45
CA GLY A 352 30.35 2.27 -5.44
C GLY A 352 31.00 2.57 -4.08
N THR A 353 30.22 2.90 -3.04
CA THR A 353 30.73 3.19 -1.68
C THR A 353 30.26 2.16 -0.67
N GLY A 354 29.04 1.64 -0.83
CA GLY A 354 28.43 0.67 0.08
C GLY A 354 27.45 1.27 1.08
N TRP A 355 27.05 0.45 2.06
CA TRP A 355 26.12 0.83 3.12
C TRP A 355 26.71 1.87 4.05
N GLN A 356 25.96 2.94 4.27
CA GLN A 356 26.26 3.99 5.23
C GLN A 356 25.73 3.60 6.62
N PRO A 357 26.16 4.26 7.70
CA PRO A 357 25.58 4.04 9.02
C PRO A 357 24.06 4.25 9.03
N SER A 358 23.35 3.43 9.79
CA SER A 358 21.92 3.63 10.02
C SER A 358 21.67 4.88 10.86
N GLN A 359 20.55 5.56 10.60
CA GLN A 359 20.14 6.76 11.31
C GLN A 359 18.62 6.79 11.52
N PRO A 360 18.12 7.40 12.60
CA PRO A 360 16.71 7.62 12.78
C PRO A 360 16.19 8.65 11.76
N VAL A 361 14.99 8.41 11.23
CA VAL A 361 14.25 9.41 10.41
C VAL A 361 13.64 10.47 11.33
N ALA A 362 13.24 10.07 12.53
CA ALA A 362 12.67 10.92 13.56
C ALA A 362 13.16 10.49 14.95
N PRO A 363 13.08 11.35 15.98
CA PRO A 363 13.37 10.98 17.35
C PRO A 363 12.54 9.77 17.80
N ALA A 364 13.14 8.94 18.65
CA ALA A 364 12.44 7.81 19.27
C ALA A 364 11.29 8.31 20.16
N ILE A 365 10.17 7.60 20.13
CA ILE A 365 8.99 7.91 20.96
C ILE A 365 8.76 6.80 21.98
N VAL A 366 8.22 7.16 23.13
CA VAL A 366 7.80 6.19 24.15
C VAL A 366 6.42 5.67 23.78
N GLU A 367 6.34 4.36 23.54
CA GLU A 367 5.12 3.67 23.16
C GLU A 367 4.64 2.75 24.29
N PRO A 368 3.62 3.16 25.07
CA PRO A 368 3.15 2.35 26.19
C PRO A 368 2.49 1.04 25.72
N THR A 369 2.02 0.98 24.49
CA THR A 369 1.31 -0.17 23.91
C THR A 369 2.20 -1.14 23.14
N GLY A 370 3.48 -0.77 22.89
CA GLY A 370 4.39 -1.57 22.06
C GLY A 370 4.03 -1.56 20.57
N PHE A 371 3.22 -0.59 20.13
CA PHE A 371 2.85 -0.46 18.73
C PHE A 371 4.07 -0.06 17.88
N ILE A 372 4.39 -0.87 16.87
CA ILE A 372 5.42 -0.56 15.88
C ILE A 372 4.72 -0.37 14.53
N ALA A 373 4.78 0.84 13.99
CA ALA A 373 4.25 1.10 12.67
C ALA A 373 5.14 0.48 11.57
N THR A 374 4.52 -0.08 10.57
CA THR A 374 5.18 -0.39 9.31
C THR A 374 5.41 0.91 8.54
N PRO A 375 6.65 1.33 8.29
CA PRO A 375 6.89 2.53 7.50
C PRO A 375 6.54 2.30 6.03
N MET A 376 6.02 3.34 5.39
CA MET A 376 5.86 3.43 3.94
C MET A 376 7.01 4.24 3.36
N LEU A 377 7.47 3.83 2.19
CA LEU A 377 8.55 4.49 1.45
C LEU A 377 8.16 4.66 -0.01
N ALA A 378 8.35 5.84 -0.53
CA ALA A 378 8.35 6.11 -1.97
C ALA A 378 9.69 6.75 -2.35
N VAL A 379 10.30 6.29 -3.43
CA VAL A 379 11.58 6.82 -3.96
C VAL A 379 11.41 7.02 -5.45
N ASN A 380 11.76 8.20 -5.97
CA ASN A 380 11.79 8.43 -7.40
C ASN A 380 13.18 8.09 -8.00
N GLU A 381 13.26 8.01 -9.31
CA GLU A 381 14.51 7.70 -10.02
C GLU A 381 15.61 8.76 -9.84
N ASN A 382 15.27 9.97 -9.40
CA ASN A 382 16.22 11.04 -9.08
C ASN A 382 16.78 10.94 -7.65
N GLY A 383 16.29 10.00 -6.83
CA GLY A 383 16.77 9.74 -5.47
C GLY A 383 16.07 10.53 -4.36
N VAL A 384 15.05 11.32 -4.68
CA VAL A 384 14.18 11.92 -3.65
C VAL A 384 13.34 10.81 -3.05
N ALA A 385 13.33 10.72 -1.71
CA ALA A 385 12.55 9.73 -0.97
C ALA A 385 11.58 10.41 0.00
N ALA A 386 10.45 9.77 0.23
CA ALA A 386 9.50 10.14 1.27
C ALA A 386 9.25 8.92 2.17
N ALA A 387 9.32 9.14 3.48
CA ALA A 387 9.02 8.16 4.51
C ALA A 387 7.76 8.60 5.26
N MET A 388 6.82 7.69 5.47
CA MET A 388 5.58 7.94 6.21
C MET A 388 5.30 6.78 7.15
N TRP A 389 4.82 7.06 8.36
CA TRP A 389 4.50 6.04 9.37
C TRP A 389 3.43 6.53 10.34
N ALA A 390 2.75 5.61 11.00
CA ALA A 390 1.85 5.94 12.08
C ALA A 390 2.60 5.99 13.42
N GLU A 391 2.31 6.97 14.24
CA GLU A 391 2.84 7.15 15.59
C GLU A 391 1.72 6.97 16.61
N GLY A 392 1.93 6.10 17.59
CA GLY A 392 0.94 5.85 18.65
C GLY A 392 -0.39 5.30 18.16
N GLY A 393 -0.46 4.79 16.93
CA GLY A 393 -1.69 4.31 16.34
C GLY A 393 -2.71 5.40 15.97
N ALA A 394 -2.39 6.67 16.15
CA ALA A 394 -3.32 7.79 15.91
C ALA A 394 -2.76 8.87 15.00
N ALA A 395 -1.48 9.19 15.06
CA ALA A 395 -0.86 10.24 14.28
C ALA A 395 -0.16 9.69 13.03
N LEU A 396 -0.27 10.40 11.91
CA LEU A 396 0.47 10.10 10.68
C LEU A 396 1.61 11.10 10.52
N GLN A 397 2.83 10.58 10.52
CA GLN A 397 4.06 11.35 10.35
C GLN A 397 4.66 11.15 8.97
N VAL A 398 5.30 12.18 8.44
CA VAL A 398 6.02 12.10 7.16
C VAL A 398 7.30 12.93 7.21
N SER A 399 8.34 12.45 6.53
CA SER A 399 9.55 13.19 6.23
C SER A 399 9.95 12.97 4.77
N VAL A 400 10.54 13.98 4.15
CA VAL A 400 11.03 13.93 2.76
C VAL A 400 12.53 14.11 2.77
N SER A 401 13.28 13.24 2.09
CA SER A 401 14.72 13.38 1.93
C SER A 401 15.06 14.08 0.62
N ASP A 402 16.21 14.72 0.59
CA ASP A 402 16.86 15.11 -0.66
C ASP A 402 17.46 13.91 -1.41
N ALA A 403 17.96 14.11 -2.62
CA ALA A 403 18.61 13.08 -3.44
C ALA A 403 19.93 12.55 -2.82
N SER A 404 20.48 13.23 -1.83
CA SER A 404 21.68 12.79 -1.08
C SER A 404 21.31 11.88 0.09
N GLY A 405 20.01 11.76 0.43
CA GLY A 405 19.50 10.92 1.52
C GLY A 405 19.42 11.64 2.87
N ASN A 406 19.52 12.97 2.88
CA ASN A 406 19.32 13.75 4.09
C ASN A 406 17.81 13.95 4.33
N TRP A 407 17.31 13.46 5.46
CA TRP A 407 15.92 13.64 5.85
C TRP A 407 15.63 15.07 6.27
N GLY A 408 14.56 15.64 5.73
CA GLY A 408 14.06 16.96 6.07
C GLY A 408 13.26 17.01 7.38
N PRO A 409 12.63 18.13 7.69
CA PRO A 409 11.81 18.27 8.88
C PRO A 409 10.66 17.28 8.93
N LEU A 410 10.39 16.76 10.14
CA LEU A 410 9.23 15.94 10.40
C LEU A 410 7.95 16.77 10.30
N GLN A 411 6.96 16.24 9.58
CA GLN A 411 5.62 16.82 9.47
C GLN A 411 4.57 15.85 9.95
N ARG A 412 3.71 16.30 10.84
CA ARG A 412 2.51 15.57 11.24
C ARG A 412 1.36 15.92 10.30
N LEU A 413 0.78 14.92 9.64
CA LEU A 413 -0.30 15.09 8.67
C LEU A 413 -1.69 15.04 9.33
N THR A 414 -1.88 14.16 10.32
CA THR A 414 -3.12 14.04 11.12
C THR A 414 -2.83 13.44 12.49
N GLU A 415 -3.76 13.60 13.43
CA GLU A 415 -3.82 12.95 14.75
C GLU A 415 -5.03 12.01 14.88
N HIS A 416 -5.71 11.76 13.78
CA HIS A 416 -7.03 11.10 13.77
C HIS A 416 -7.06 9.82 12.93
N LEU A 417 -5.94 9.07 12.91
CA LEU A 417 -5.97 7.73 12.35
C LEU A 417 -6.74 6.80 13.29
N ASN A 418 -7.58 5.97 12.74
CA ASN A 418 -8.14 4.83 13.45
C ASN A 418 -7.25 3.61 13.21
N GLY A 419 -7.09 2.74 14.21
CA GLY A 419 -6.28 1.53 14.09
C GLY A 419 -6.58 0.65 12.87
N ALA A 420 -7.82 0.65 12.38
CA ALA A 420 -8.19 0.00 11.12
C ALA A 420 -7.71 0.76 9.87
N ALA A 421 -7.48 2.08 9.97
CA ALA A 421 -7.00 2.93 8.87
C ALA A 421 -5.46 2.93 8.72
N LEU A 422 -4.76 2.23 9.61
CA LEU A 422 -3.29 2.10 9.60
C LEU A 422 -2.77 1.24 8.45
N GLN A 423 -3.66 0.66 7.65
CA GLN A 423 -3.28 -0.26 6.61
C GLN A 423 -2.80 0.50 5.37
N TYR A 424 -1.48 0.75 5.35
CA TYR A 424 -0.72 1.18 4.18
C TYR A 424 -1.30 2.40 3.45
N PRO A 425 -1.42 3.58 4.10
CA PRO A 425 -1.80 4.78 3.40
C PRO A 425 -0.86 4.99 2.21
N PRO A 426 -1.39 5.22 0.99
CA PRO A 426 -0.54 5.36 -0.18
C PRO A 426 0.31 6.63 -0.12
N LEU A 427 1.57 6.47 -0.52
CA LEU A 427 2.59 7.51 -0.60
C LEU A 427 3.25 7.41 -1.96
N VAL A 428 3.34 8.52 -2.68
CA VAL A 428 3.97 8.58 -4.01
C VAL A 428 4.89 9.79 -4.12
N VAL A 429 5.93 9.66 -4.96
CA VAL A 429 6.85 10.75 -5.32
C VAL A 429 6.90 10.84 -6.84
N ASP A 430 6.60 12.01 -7.41
CA ASP A 430 6.70 12.24 -8.85
C ASP A 430 8.16 12.47 -9.31
N ALA A 431 8.39 12.54 -10.60
CA ALA A 431 9.72 12.78 -11.15
C ALA A 431 10.34 14.12 -10.74
N GLY A 432 9.52 15.11 -10.39
CA GLY A 432 9.93 16.43 -9.91
C GLY A 432 10.29 16.46 -8.41
N GLY A 433 10.10 15.32 -7.69
CA GLY A 433 10.31 15.25 -6.25
C GLY A 433 9.15 15.80 -5.42
N ASN A 434 7.99 16.05 -6.03
CA ASN A 434 6.80 16.35 -5.26
C ASN A 434 6.25 15.06 -4.64
N VAL A 435 5.85 15.14 -3.37
CA VAL A 435 5.30 14.01 -2.62
C VAL A 435 3.79 14.18 -2.48
N THR A 436 3.06 13.09 -2.59
CA THR A 436 1.63 13.08 -2.26
C THR A 436 1.32 11.84 -1.42
N ALA A 437 0.62 12.08 -0.32
CA ALA A 437 0.10 11.05 0.59
C ALA A 437 -1.42 11.12 0.60
N ALA A 438 -2.08 9.97 0.74
CA ALA A 438 -3.52 9.91 0.98
C ALA A 438 -3.81 8.98 2.16
N TRP A 439 -4.81 9.29 2.96
CA TRP A 439 -5.21 8.46 4.10
C TRP A 439 -6.71 8.58 4.39
N GLN A 440 -7.20 7.61 5.12
CA GLN A 440 -8.52 7.67 5.72
C GLN A 440 -8.41 8.40 7.07
N ASP A 441 -9.11 9.51 7.20
CA ASP A 441 -9.21 10.28 8.43
C ASP A 441 -10.55 9.99 9.12
N THR A 442 -10.52 9.69 10.41
CA THR A 442 -11.71 9.36 11.21
C THR A 442 -12.02 10.41 12.27
N GLY A 443 -11.29 11.53 12.27
CA GLY A 443 -11.47 12.62 13.24
C GLY A 443 -12.71 13.48 13.02
N LEU A 444 -13.40 13.31 11.91
CA LEU A 444 -14.66 14.01 11.68
C LEU A 444 -15.80 13.28 12.40
N PRO A 445 -16.65 13.97 13.19
CA PRO A 445 -17.75 13.35 13.91
C PRO A 445 -18.68 12.57 12.99
N GLY A 446 -18.74 11.24 13.20
CA GLY A 446 -19.68 10.34 12.50
C GLY A 446 -19.34 9.98 11.05
N ALA A 447 -18.17 10.35 10.53
CA ALA A 447 -17.81 10.05 9.14
C ALA A 447 -16.30 9.86 8.97
N SER A 448 -15.92 8.86 8.17
CA SER A 448 -14.55 8.76 7.64
C SER A 448 -14.42 9.56 6.34
N ALA A 449 -13.28 10.20 6.14
CA ALA A 449 -12.96 10.99 4.95
C ALA A 449 -11.67 10.48 4.32
N VAL A 450 -11.50 10.67 3.01
CA VAL A 450 -10.21 10.53 2.35
C VAL A 450 -9.58 11.91 2.18
N ILE A 451 -8.45 12.07 2.84
CA ILE A 451 -7.62 13.28 2.83
C ILE A 451 -6.41 13.03 1.95
N VAL A 452 -6.00 14.04 1.21
CA VAL A 452 -4.76 14.08 0.42
C VAL A 452 -3.91 15.23 0.90
N ALA A 453 -2.63 14.97 1.18
CA ALA A 453 -1.63 16.00 1.40
C ALA A 453 -0.55 15.93 0.33
N SER A 454 -0.13 17.09 -0.16
CA SER A 454 0.94 17.22 -1.15
C SER A 454 2.05 18.12 -0.62
N TYR A 455 3.29 17.68 -0.80
CA TYR A 455 4.50 18.46 -0.57
C TYR A 455 5.01 18.99 -1.89
N ARG A 456 5.02 20.30 -2.02
CA ARG A 456 5.49 21.00 -3.22
C ARG A 456 6.29 22.23 -2.82
N LYS A 457 7.44 22.45 -3.46
CA LYS A 457 8.31 23.62 -3.19
C LYS A 457 8.63 23.83 -1.70
N GLY A 458 8.85 22.75 -0.96
CA GLY A 458 9.22 22.81 0.46
C GLY A 458 8.05 22.96 1.45
N ALA A 459 6.80 22.92 0.99
CA ALA A 459 5.63 23.10 1.86
C ALA A 459 4.59 22.01 1.65
N TRP A 460 3.92 21.60 2.73
CA TRP A 460 2.78 20.70 2.72
C TRP A 460 1.46 21.48 2.63
N SER A 461 0.55 20.96 1.84
CA SER A 461 -0.86 21.40 1.79
C SER A 461 -1.76 20.19 1.80
N ALA A 462 -2.87 20.24 2.53
CA ALA A 462 -3.84 19.16 2.60
C ALA A 462 -5.21 19.60 2.07
N SER A 463 -5.95 18.65 1.52
CA SER A 463 -7.34 18.85 1.07
C SER A 463 -8.15 17.57 1.27
N THR A 464 -9.43 17.73 1.61
CA THR A 464 -10.39 16.63 1.65
C THR A 464 -10.88 16.36 0.23
N VAL A 465 -10.67 15.15 -0.27
CA VAL A 465 -11.13 14.73 -1.60
C VAL A 465 -12.50 14.04 -1.49
N ALA A 466 -12.68 13.19 -0.48
CA ALA A 466 -13.96 12.54 -0.20
C ALA A 466 -14.38 12.81 1.25
N PRO A 467 -15.42 13.61 1.50
CA PRO A 467 -15.73 14.15 2.82
C PRO A 467 -16.51 13.21 3.74
N GLN A 468 -17.09 12.12 3.23
CA GLN A 468 -17.94 11.23 4.02
C GLN A 468 -17.87 9.78 3.56
N SER A 469 -17.94 8.86 4.53
CA SER A 469 -18.05 7.40 4.30
C SER A 469 -17.03 6.85 3.31
N ALA A 470 -15.81 7.40 3.33
CA ALA A 470 -14.73 7.05 2.42
C ALA A 470 -13.61 6.32 3.18
N SER A 471 -13.08 5.26 2.57
CA SER A 471 -12.06 4.39 3.17
C SER A 471 -11.16 3.78 2.07
N TRP A 472 -10.05 3.17 2.50
CA TRP A 472 -9.16 2.40 1.63
C TRP A 472 -8.67 3.19 0.40
N PRO A 473 -8.00 4.34 0.57
CA PRO A 473 -7.47 5.08 -0.57
C PRO A 473 -6.38 4.30 -1.29
N ALA A 474 -6.38 4.36 -2.62
CA ALA A 474 -5.30 3.92 -3.50
C ALA A 474 -4.89 5.08 -4.39
N LEU A 475 -3.59 5.32 -4.54
CA LEU A 475 -3.05 6.49 -5.23
C LEU A 475 -1.95 6.07 -6.19
N ALA A 476 -1.96 6.61 -7.40
CA ALA A 476 -0.89 6.50 -8.37
C ALA A 476 -0.53 7.87 -8.95
N VAL A 477 0.74 8.04 -9.31
CA VAL A 477 1.26 9.26 -9.96
C VAL A 477 2.07 8.87 -11.19
N ASN A 478 1.99 9.65 -12.25
CA ASN A 478 2.86 9.52 -13.39
C ASN A 478 4.02 10.55 -13.35
N ALA A 479 4.94 10.46 -14.31
CA ALA A 479 6.11 11.33 -14.37
C ALA A 479 5.78 12.83 -14.52
N THR A 480 4.60 13.19 -15.04
CA THR A 480 4.16 14.59 -15.19
C THR A 480 3.51 15.13 -13.93
N GLY A 481 3.31 14.29 -12.90
CA GLY A 481 2.61 14.64 -11.66
C GLY A 481 1.09 14.55 -11.77
N ALA A 482 0.54 14.00 -12.86
CA ALA A 482 -0.87 13.65 -12.91
C ALA A 482 -1.14 12.43 -12.03
N MET A 483 -2.26 12.43 -11.30
CA MET A 483 -2.56 11.40 -10.32
C MET A 483 -3.95 10.81 -10.50
N ALA A 484 -4.08 9.55 -10.13
CA ALA A 484 -5.36 8.86 -9.97
C ALA A 484 -5.51 8.45 -8.50
N LEU A 485 -6.59 8.84 -7.86
CA LEU A 485 -6.98 8.47 -6.51
C LEU A 485 -8.28 7.69 -6.56
N LEU A 486 -8.28 6.49 -5.99
CA LEU A 486 -9.46 5.66 -5.81
C LEU A 486 -9.70 5.46 -4.32
N TRP A 487 -10.96 5.25 -3.97
CA TRP A 487 -11.36 4.89 -2.60
C TRP A 487 -12.66 4.11 -2.58
N GLN A 488 -12.89 3.39 -1.52
CA GLN A 488 -14.17 2.76 -1.25
C GLN A 488 -15.08 3.79 -0.59
N SER A 489 -16.32 3.91 -1.08
CA SER A 489 -17.37 4.76 -0.52
C SER A 489 -18.60 3.92 -0.24
N TYR A 490 -19.27 4.15 0.88
CA TYR A 490 -20.54 3.47 1.21
C TYR A 490 -21.70 4.22 0.59
N VAL A 491 -22.53 3.49 -0.19
CA VAL A 491 -23.77 3.98 -0.80
C VAL A 491 -24.92 3.13 -0.28
N ALA A 492 -25.93 3.76 0.36
CA ALA A 492 -26.97 3.05 1.08
C ALA A 492 -27.77 2.03 0.22
N THR A 493 -27.89 2.26 -1.09
CA THR A 493 -28.68 1.41 -1.99
C THR A 493 -27.95 0.22 -2.56
N ILE A 494 -26.61 0.28 -2.65
CA ILE A 494 -25.78 -0.75 -3.32
C ILE A 494 -24.62 -1.24 -2.45
N GLY A 495 -24.46 -0.72 -1.22
CA GLY A 495 -23.34 -1.04 -0.33
C GLY A 495 -22.07 -0.26 -0.68
N SER A 496 -20.92 -0.90 -0.58
CA SER A 496 -19.62 -0.28 -0.91
C SER A 496 -19.44 -0.14 -2.43
N GLN A 497 -18.88 0.98 -2.86
CA GLN A 497 -18.59 1.28 -4.26
C GLN A 497 -17.20 1.91 -4.40
N ILE A 498 -16.48 1.59 -5.47
CA ILE A 498 -15.21 2.28 -5.78
C ILE A 498 -15.51 3.59 -6.50
N GLN A 499 -14.99 4.66 -5.92
CA GLN A 499 -14.99 6.02 -6.47
C GLN A 499 -13.59 6.38 -6.93
N ALA A 500 -13.49 7.26 -7.90
CA ALA A 500 -12.23 7.77 -8.43
C ALA A 500 -12.28 9.29 -8.64
N SER A 501 -11.12 9.92 -8.43
CA SER A 501 -10.86 11.32 -8.79
C SER A 501 -9.46 11.41 -9.40
N PHE A 502 -9.31 12.30 -10.36
CA PHE A 502 -8.05 12.51 -11.08
C PHE A 502 -7.52 13.92 -10.81
N TYR A 503 -6.24 14.01 -10.55
CA TYR A 503 -5.55 15.30 -10.39
C TYR A 503 -4.80 15.66 -11.66
N THR A 504 -5.04 16.86 -12.15
CA THR A 504 -4.29 17.45 -13.25
C THR A 504 -3.38 18.55 -12.69
N PRO A 505 -2.04 18.43 -12.86
CA PRO A 505 -1.13 19.50 -12.45
C PRO A 505 -1.39 20.76 -13.27
N GLY A 506 -1.28 21.94 -12.65
CA GLY A 506 -1.29 23.22 -13.36
C GLY A 506 -0.04 23.34 -14.24
N THR A 507 -0.20 23.95 -15.40
CA THR A 507 0.89 24.33 -16.30
C THR A 507 1.69 25.50 -15.77
#